data_9fb57bbe13ea68652d9faf6b2133ba77
#
_entry.id   9fb57bbe13ea68652d9faf6b2133ba77
#
_cell.length_a   1.000
_cell.length_b   1.000
_cell.length_c   1.000
_cell.angle_alpha   90.00
_cell.angle_beta   90.00
_cell.angle_gamma   90.00
#
_symmetry.space_group_name_H-M   'P 1'
#
loop_
_entity.id
_entity.type
_entity.pdbx_description
1 polymer ?
#
loop_
_entity_poly.entity_id
_entity_poly.type
_entity_poly.pdbx_seq_one_letter_code
_entity_poly.pdbx_strand_id
1 'polypeptide(L)'
;MKPSSFRNAIRLQFDCLARKVVGRTVKNYNKELARRSKRETFFCEIPEMELSQIGLADEYSTDFTFFDVFGMEVRVFDERLCEAIKKLSEKRRNILLMSYFLEMTDAEISEIVEMERFSVCRNRLCTLKLIRDMYREGE
;
A
#
# COMPACT_ATOMS: atom_id res chain seq x y z
N MET A 1 50.30 -51.48 8.20
CA MET A 1 50.22 -50.01 8.16
C MET A 1 50.76 -49.41 9.45
N LYS A 2 51.79 -48.57 9.40
CA LYS A 2 52.29 -47.91 10.61
C LYS A 2 51.27 -46.94 11.17
N PRO A 3 51.00 -46.85 12.47
CA PRO A 3 49.98 -46.00 13.08
C PRO A 3 50.13 -44.49 12.73
N SER A 4 51.34 -44.04 12.41
CA SER A 4 51.63 -42.70 11.93
C SER A 4 51.07 -42.41 10.52
N SER A 5 51.08 -43.41 9.64
CA SER A 5 50.57 -43.30 8.27
C SER A 5 49.06 -43.16 8.25
N PHE A 6 48.37 -43.90 9.09
CA PHE A 6 46.89 -43.81 9.22
C PHE A 6 46.43 -42.47 9.76
N ARG A 7 47.08 -41.94 10.78
CA ARG A 7 46.79 -40.62 11.34
C ARG A 7 46.99 -39.51 10.30
N ASN A 8 48.04 -39.59 9.48
CA ASN A 8 48.28 -38.63 8.42
C ASN A 8 47.22 -38.70 7.32
N ALA A 9 46.76 -39.89 6.96
CA ALA A 9 45.70 -40.07 6.00
C ALA A 9 44.38 -39.41 6.48
N ILE A 10 44.01 -39.60 7.76
CA ILE A 10 42.86 -38.98 8.38
C ILE A 10 42.99 -37.43 8.38
N ARG A 11 44.17 -36.90 8.74
CA ARG A 11 44.42 -35.48 8.73
C ARG A 11 44.24 -34.89 7.33
N LEU A 12 44.74 -35.51 6.30
CA LEU A 12 44.62 -35.06 4.92
C LEU A 12 43.16 -35.07 4.44
N GLN A 13 42.40 -36.12 4.81
CA GLN A 13 40.98 -36.20 4.50
C GLN A 13 40.18 -35.10 5.21
N PHE A 14 40.45 -34.88 6.48
CA PHE A 14 39.82 -33.83 7.27
C PHE A 14 40.12 -32.44 6.70
N ASP A 15 41.39 -32.18 6.39
CA ASP A 15 41.80 -30.89 5.81
C ASP A 15 41.12 -30.63 4.44
N CYS A 16 41.04 -31.67 3.61
CA CYS A 16 40.35 -31.58 2.33
C CYS A 16 38.83 -31.28 2.52
N LEU A 17 38.18 -31.95 3.45
CA LEU A 17 36.76 -31.70 3.76
C LEU A 17 36.56 -30.34 4.36
N ALA A 18 37.40 -29.92 5.31
CA ALA A 18 37.33 -28.59 5.92
C ALA A 18 37.43 -27.48 4.89
N ARG A 19 38.39 -27.55 3.98
CA ARG A 19 38.55 -26.58 2.89
C ARG A 19 37.34 -26.53 1.97
N LYS A 20 36.74 -27.68 1.65
CA LYS A 20 35.50 -27.74 0.85
C LYS A 20 34.32 -27.07 1.55
N VAL A 21 34.15 -27.34 2.84
CA VAL A 21 33.07 -26.76 3.65
C VAL A 21 33.24 -25.24 3.75
N VAL A 22 34.44 -24.78 4.13
CA VAL A 22 34.76 -23.35 4.22
C VAL A 22 34.52 -22.64 2.87
N GLY A 23 35.04 -23.23 1.78
CA GLY A 23 34.85 -22.67 0.45
C GLY A 23 33.40 -22.56 0.02
N ARG A 24 32.56 -23.55 0.34
CA ARG A 24 31.11 -23.50 0.10
C ARG A 24 30.41 -22.43 0.94
N THR A 25 30.76 -22.35 2.22
CA THR A 25 30.17 -21.36 3.14
C THR A 25 30.51 -19.95 2.69
N VAL A 26 31.74 -19.65 2.30
CA VAL A 26 32.15 -18.35 1.76
C VAL A 26 31.39 -18.01 0.47
N LYS A 27 31.27 -18.98 -0.45
CA LYS A 27 30.51 -18.76 -1.69
C LYS A 27 29.03 -18.47 -1.41
N ASN A 28 28.40 -19.19 -0.47
CA ASN A 28 27.02 -18.97 -0.11
C ASN A 28 26.81 -17.60 0.54
N TYR A 29 27.71 -17.23 1.45
CA TYR A 29 27.70 -15.92 2.09
C TYR A 29 27.83 -14.77 1.05
N ASN A 30 28.77 -14.87 0.12
CA ASN A 30 28.95 -13.88 -0.93
C ASN A 30 27.73 -13.80 -1.87
N LYS A 31 27.08 -14.92 -2.17
CA LYS A 31 25.81 -14.91 -2.92
C LYS A 31 24.69 -14.21 -2.17
N GLU A 32 24.62 -14.42 -0.87
CA GLU A 32 23.62 -13.75 -0.02
C GLU A 32 23.86 -12.25 0.07
N LEU A 33 25.11 -11.83 0.26
CA LEU A 33 25.52 -10.43 0.22
C LEU A 33 25.16 -9.77 -1.12
N ALA A 34 25.43 -10.44 -2.22
CA ALA A 34 25.09 -9.93 -3.55
C ALA A 34 23.58 -9.82 -3.77
N ARG A 35 22.77 -10.72 -3.19
CA ARG A 35 21.30 -10.61 -3.22
C ARG A 35 20.80 -9.45 -2.38
N ARG A 36 21.37 -9.23 -1.19
CA ARG A 36 21.02 -8.10 -0.31
C ARG A 36 21.40 -6.78 -0.95
N SER A 37 22.60 -6.65 -1.48
CA SER A 37 23.07 -5.45 -2.18
C SER A 37 22.19 -5.02 -3.35
N LYS A 38 21.45 -5.94 -3.97
CA LYS A 38 20.48 -5.62 -5.03
C LYS A 38 19.13 -5.12 -4.49
N ARG A 39 18.82 -5.36 -3.23
CA ARG A 39 17.52 -5.03 -2.61
C ARG A 39 17.62 -3.90 -1.60
N GLU A 40 18.79 -3.70 -1.03
CA GLU A 40 19.05 -2.75 0.04
C GLU A 40 19.98 -1.66 -0.50
N THR A 41 19.61 -0.41 -0.31
CA THR A 41 20.43 0.76 -0.65
C THR A 41 20.61 1.57 0.63
N PHE A 42 21.78 2.16 0.81
CA PHE A 42 22.01 3.05 1.94
C PHE A 42 21.23 4.35 1.78
N PHE A 43 20.70 4.89 2.87
CA PHE A 43 19.99 6.16 2.85
C PHE A 43 20.78 7.32 2.23
N CYS A 44 22.11 7.32 2.39
CA CYS A 44 22.97 8.31 1.79
C CYS A 44 23.12 8.20 0.26
N GLU A 45 22.73 7.08 -0.32
CA GLU A 45 22.77 6.83 -1.77
C GLU A 45 21.44 7.11 -2.47
N ILE A 46 20.37 7.33 -1.67
CA ILE A 46 19.03 7.62 -2.20
C ILE A 46 18.92 9.13 -2.47
N PRO A 47 18.54 9.56 -3.68
CA PRO A 47 18.30 10.97 -3.96
C PRO A 47 17.22 11.56 -3.04
N GLU A 48 17.38 12.81 -2.62
CA GLU A 48 16.45 13.51 -1.72
C GLU A 48 15.00 13.50 -2.23
N MET A 49 14.83 13.56 -3.56
CA MET A 49 13.51 13.47 -4.20
C MET A 49 12.82 12.11 -3.97
N GLU A 50 13.57 11.01 -3.94
CA GLU A 50 13.01 9.69 -3.68
C GLU A 50 12.74 9.47 -2.19
N LEU A 51 13.59 10.02 -1.30
CA LEU A 51 13.40 9.99 0.14
C LEU A 51 12.10 10.69 0.58
N SER A 52 11.75 11.80 -0.06
CA SER A 52 10.51 12.53 0.22
C SER A 52 9.24 11.76 -0.17
N GLN A 53 9.35 10.79 -1.10
CA GLN A 53 8.23 9.93 -1.51
C GLN A 53 8.05 8.69 -0.62
N ILE A 54 9.10 8.31 0.14
CA ILE A 54 9.07 7.14 1.05
C ILE A 54 8.51 7.51 2.43
N GLY A 55 8.42 8.81 2.74
CA GLY A 55 7.89 9.30 4.01
C GLY A 55 6.42 8.92 4.18
N LEU A 56 6.10 8.34 5.34
CA LEU A 56 4.72 8.29 5.83
C LEU A 56 4.31 9.74 6.12
N ALA A 57 3.35 10.27 5.39
CA ALA A 57 2.75 11.54 5.74
C ALA A 57 2.01 11.36 7.07
N ASP A 58 2.37 12.17 8.07
CA ASP A 58 1.62 12.21 9.32
C ASP A 58 0.21 12.74 9.02
N GLU A 59 -0.81 11.94 9.32
CA GLU A 59 -2.21 12.34 9.17
C GLU A 59 -2.65 13.12 10.40
N TYR A 60 -2.83 14.43 10.24
CA TYR A 60 -3.41 15.28 11.28
C TYR A 60 -4.92 15.40 11.09
N SER A 61 -5.66 15.60 12.19
CA SER A 61 -7.11 15.78 12.16
C SER A 61 -7.59 17.00 11.36
N THR A 62 -6.67 17.89 11.01
CA THR A 62 -6.90 19.08 10.17
C THR A 62 -6.82 18.78 8.67
N ASP A 63 -6.22 17.64 8.29
CA ASP A 63 -5.93 17.31 6.91
C ASP A 63 -7.10 16.66 6.18
N PHE A 64 -8.17 16.33 6.90
CA PHE A 64 -9.34 15.66 6.32
C PHE A 64 -10.65 16.14 6.97
N THR A 65 -11.72 16.05 6.20
CA THR A 65 -13.09 16.30 6.68
C THR A 65 -13.82 14.98 6.84
N PHE A 66 -14.47 14.80 7.98
CA PHE A 66 -15.32 13.64 8.23
C PHE A 66 -16.73 13.84 7.68
N PHE A 67 -17.23 12.78 7.08
CA PHE A 67 -18.65 12.65 6.76
C PHE A 67 -19.19 11.39 7.44
N ASP A 68 -20.29 11.54 8.16
CA ASP A 68 -21.01 10.38 8.71
C ASP A 68 -22.06 9.93 7.70
N VAL A 69 -22.03 8.64 7.37
CA VAL A 69 -22.96 8.00 6.45
C VAL A 69 -23.51 6.75 7.12
N PHE A 70 -24.71 6.86 7.70
CA PHE A 70 -25.37 5.77 8.42
C PHE A 70 -24.51 5.11 9.51
N GLY A 71 -23.75 5.91 10.27
CA GLY A 71 -22.83 5.44 11.31
C GLY A 71 -21.47 4.97 10.80
N MET A 72 -21.18 5.12 9.52
CA MET A 72 -19.87 4.87 8.92
C MET A 72 -19.13 6.18 8.68
N GLU A 73 -17.93 6.29 9.23
CA GLU A 73 -17.09 7.47 9.03
C GLU A 73 -16.35 7.41 7.69
N VAL A 74 -16.49 8.45 6.89
CA VAL A 74 -15.78 8.64 5.64
C VAL A 74 -14.86 9.84 5.73
N ARG A 75 -13.55 9.64 5.44
CA ARG A 75 -12.53 10.69 5.44
C ARG A 75 -12.27 11.19 4.04
N VAL A 76 -12.34 12.49 3.84
CA VAL A 76 -12.05 13.12 2.56
C VAL A 76 -10.95 14.15 2.77
N PHE A 77 -9.83 13.99 2.06
CA PHE A 77 -8.63 14.81 2.24
C PHE A 77 -8.61 16.06 1.34
N ASP A 78 -9.28 16.03 0.21
CA ASP A 78 -9.32 17.15 -0.73
C ASP A 78 -10.36 18.18 -0.30
N GLU A 79 -9.92 19.39 0.04
CA GLU A 79 -10.77 20.48 0.51
C GLU A 79 -11.82 20.91 -0.53
N ARG A 80 -11.43 21.00 -1.81
CA ARG A 80 -12.34 21.34 -2.91
C ARG A 80 -13.42 20.28 -3.08
N LEU A 81 -13.04 19.00 -2.97
CA LEU A 81 -13.95 17.90 -3.05
C LEU A 81 -14.92 17.90 -1.85
N CYS A 82 -14.42 18.22 -0.65
CA CYS A 82 -15.24 18.38 0.55
C CYS A 82 -16.30 19.46 0.38
N GLU A 83 -15.93 20.61 -0.18
CA GLU A 83 -16.89 21.69 -0.45
C GLU A 83 -17.94 21.28 -1.48
N ALA A 84 -17.55 20.61 -2.55
CA ALA A 84 -18.47 20.10 -3.54
C ALA A 84 -19.44 19.06 -2.95
N ILE A 85 -18.95 18.15 -2.11
CA ILE A 85 -19.75 17.14 -1.42
C ILE A 85 -20.72 17.80 -0.43
N LYS A 86 -20.31 18.84 0.29
CA LYS A 86 -21.18 19.59 1.22
C LYS A 86 -22.35 20.29 0.50
N LYS A 87 -22.18 20.71 -0.74
CA LYS A 87 -23.23 21.33 -1.55
C LYS A 87 -24.29 20.35 -2.06
N LEU A 88 -24.02 19.05 -2.01
CA LEU A 88 -24.98 18.03 -2.42
C LEU A 88 -26.08 17.83 -1.38
N SER A 89 -27.27 17.40 -1.85
CA SER A 89 -28.32 16.91 -0.95
C SER A 89 -27.82 15.68 -0.19
N GLU A 90 -28.30 15.51 1.05
CA GLU A 90 -27.88 14.40 1.91
C GLU A 90 -27.98 13.03 1.23
N LYS A 91 -29.07 12.78 0.54
CA LYS A 91 -29.29 11.52 -0.19
C LYS A 91 -28.23 11.25 -1.27
N ARG A 92 -27.91 12.27 -2.08
CA ARG A 92 -26.89 12.16 -3.14
C ARG A 92 -25.50 12.04 -2.58
N ARG A 93 -25.22 12.78 -1.50
CA ARG A 93 -23.94 12.72 -0.79
C ARG A 93 -23.70 11.32 -0.23
N ASN A 94 -24.69 10.74 0.47
CA ASN A 94 -24.59 9.42 1.06
C ASN A 94 -24.36 8.33 0.00
N ILE A 95 -25.11 8.35 -1.09
CA ILE A 95 -24.92 7.39 -2.20
C ILE A 95 -23.52 7.51 -2.81
N LEU A 96 -23.02 8.73 -3.01
CA LEU A 96 -21.70 8.96 -3.54
C LEU A 96 -20.61 8.42 -2.60
N LEU A 97 -20.68 8.77 -1.33
CA LEU A 97 -19.70 8.36 -0.32
C LEU A 97 -19.69 6.84 -0.12
N MET A 98 -20.85 6.20 -0.07
CA MET A 98 -20.95 4.74 0.02
C MET A 98 -20.35 4.04 -1.21
N SER A 99 -20.58 4.58 -2.41
CA SER A 99 -20.08 3.93 -3.62
C SER A 99 -18.60 4.11 -3.85
N TYR A 100 -18.06 5.30 -3.66
CA TYR A 100 -16.68 5.63 -4.05
C TYR A 100 -15.65 5.59 -2.90
N PHE A 101 -16.08 5.79 -1.66
CA PHE A 101 -15.19 5.77 -0.50
C PHE A 101 -15.31 4.48 0.32
N LEU A 102 -16.51 3.92 0.42
CA LEU A 102 -16.76 2.66 1.11
C LEU A 102 -16.80 1.45 0.15
N GLU A 103 -16.58 1.68 -1.14
CA GLU A 103 -16.53 0.64 -2.19
C GLU A 103 -17.76 -0.29 -2.22
N MET A 104 -18.93 0.23 -1.82
CA MET A 104 -20.17 -0.53 -1.79
C MET A 104 -20.79 -0.65 -3.19
N THR A 105 -21.38 -1.79 -3.46
CA THR A 105 -22.12 -2.04 -4.70
C THR A 105 -23.49 -1.32 -4.69
N ASP A 106 -24.01 -1.02 -5.89
CA ASP A 106 -25.34 -0.40 -6.02
C ASP A 106 -26.46 -1.25 -5.37
N ALA A 107 -26.28 -2.57 -5.27
CA ALA A 107 -27.20 -3.47 -4.60
C ALA A 107 -27.19 -3.27 -3.07
N GLU A 108 -26.01 -3.24 -2.46
CA GLU A 108 -25.83 -3.00 -1.02
C GLU A 108 -26.33 -1.60 -0.62
N ILE A 109 -26.03 -0.60 -1.43
CA ILE A 109 -26.52 0.78 -1.21
C ILE A 109 -28.05 0.82 -1.29
N SER A 110 -28.66 0.08 -2.23
CA SER A 110 -30.11 0.03 -2.39
C SER A 110 -30.83 -0.49 -1.16
N GLU A 111 -30.23 -1.44 -0.46
CA GLU A 111 -30.77 -1.99 0.80
C GLU A 111 -30.69 -0.97 1.95
N ILE A 112 -29.59 -0.22 2.04
CA ILE A 112 -29.39 0.76 3.12
C ILE A 112 -30.27 2.01 2.93
N VAL A 113 -30.35 2.50 1.68
CA VAL A 113 -31.11 3.74 1.36
C VAL A 113 -32.60 3.48 1.08
N GLU A 114 -32.98 2.21 1.07
CA GLU A 114 -34.36 1.78 0.75
C GLU A 114 -34.83 2.31 -0.63
N MET A 115 -33.97 2.20 -1.62
CA MET A 115 -34.22 2.65 -2.98
C MET A 115 -33.98 1.50 -3.97
N GLU A 116 -34.69 1.57 -5.10
CA GLU A 116 -34.44 0.63 -6.21
C GLU A 116 -33.01 0.76 -6.76
N ARG A 117 -32.36 -0.36 -7.07
CA ARG A 117 -30.98 -0.41 -7.57
C ARG A 117 -30.73 0.49 -8.79
N PHE A 118 -31.68 0.54 -9.72
CA PHE A 118 -31.58 1.44 -10.87
C PHE A 118 -31.58 2.91 -10.48
N SER A 119 -32.37 3.27 -9.48
CA SER A 119 -32.41 4.63 -8.93
C SER A 119 -31.11 5.00 -8.24
N VAL A 120 -30.47 4.08 -7.53
CA VAL A 120 -29.14 4.27 -6.91
C VAL A 120 -28.08 4.52 -7.99
N CYS A 121 -28.02 3.66 -9.01
CA CYS A 121 -27.09 3.79 -10.13
C CYS A 121 -27.25 5.15 -10.84
N ARG A 122 -28.49 5.54 -11.16
CA ARG A 122 -28.79 6.82 -11.80
C ARG A 122 -28.39 8.02 -10.93
N ASN A 123 -28.71 7.99 -9.64
CA ASN A 123 -28.31 9.04 -8.71
C ASN A 123 -26.80 9.14 -8.59
N ARG A 124 -26.10 8.02 -8.50
CA ARG A 124 -24.63 7.96 -8.45
C ARG A 124 -24.00 8.63 -9.66
N LEU A 125 -24.41 8.27 -10.87
CA LEU A 125 -23.88 8.82 -12.12
C LEU A 125 -24.19 10.32 -12.27
N CYS A 126 -25.42 10.73 -11.94
CA CYS A 126 -25.81 12.14 -11.97
C CYS A 126 -25.01 12.95 -10.94
N THR A 127 -24.81 12.43 -9.73
CA THR A 127 -24.04 13.11 -8.69
C THR A 127 -22.57 13.24 -9.05
N LEU A 128 -21.97 12.19 -9.65
CA LEU A 128 -20.60 12.25 -10.13
C LEU A 128 -20.42 13.33 -11.19
N LYS A 129 -21.37 13.48 -12.10
CA LYS A 129 -21.35 14.55 -13.10
C LYS A 129 -21.44 15.93 -12.47
N LEU A 130 -22.35 16.13 -11.49
CA LEU A 130 -22.47 17.40 -10.76
C LEU A 130 -21.18 17.78 -10.03
N ILE A 131 -20.52 16.83 -9.36
CA ILE A 131 -19.24 17.07 -8.69
C ILE A 131 -18.17 17.44 -9.69
N ARG A 132 -18.09 16.75 -10.82
CA ARG A 132 -17.14 17.07 -11.87
C ARG A 132 -17.32 18.51 -12.39
N ASP A 133 -18.56 18.91 -12.59
CA ASP A 133 -18.88 20.25 -13.08
C ASP A 133 -18.51 21.30 -12.00
N MET A 134 -18.86 21.09 -10.73
CA MET A 134 -18.46 21.97 -9.62
C MET A 134 -16.94 22.05 -9.41
N TYR A 135 -16.23 20.95 -9.64
CA TYR A 135 -14.78 20.92 -9.51
C TYR A 135 -14.07 21.69 -10.62
N ARG A 136 -14.64 21.69 -11.83
CA ARG A 136 -14.14 22.46 -12.98
C ARG A 136 -14.44 23.96 -12.90
N GLU A 137 -15.60 24.33 -12.32
CA GLU A 137 -15.96 25.75 -12.13
C GLU A 137 -15.10 26.45 -11.08
N GLY A 138 -14.37 25.70 -10.26
CA GLY A 138 -13.44 26.22 -9.26
C GLY A 138 -12.00 26.41 -9.76
N GLU A 139 -11.73 26.12 -11.04
CA GLU A 139 -10.47 26.46 -11.71
C GLU A 139 -10.58 27.84 -12.36
#